data_7f28f48b4600f30c9891fc24ee2e0bb6
#
_entry.id   7f28f48b4600f30c9891fc24ee2e0bb6
#
_cell.length_a   1.000
_cell.length_b   1.000
_cell.length_c   1.000
_cell.angle_alpha   90.00
_cell.angle_beta   90.00
_cell.angle_gamma   90.00
#
_symmetry.space_group_name_H-M   'P 1'
#
loop_
_entity.id
_entity.type
_entity.pdbx_description
1 polymer ?
#
loop_
_entity_poly.entity_id
_entity_poly.type
_entity_poly.pdbx_seq_one_letter_code
_entity_poly.pdbx_strand_id
1 'polypeptide(L)'
;MINIENLTKTRGNRTILDDVSFHARPGTVTGFLGPNGAGKSSTLRILLGIDRASSGTALVDGRPYPALDRPITHVGSLLDGSGAHRSRTARNHLAWVGRSNGIPRSRVDEVLEAVGLSDAARTRVGRFSLGMGQRLGLATALLGKPDVLILDEPVNGLDPEGIRWLRRLLREHADAGGTVLLSSHLMGEVAEIADDLVVITGGRIVATGSVEDVTRGYPTLEDAFFDLTGGTGAA
;
A
#
# COMPACT_ATOMS: atom_id res chain seq x y z
N MET A 1 10.76 8.75 -0.12
CA MET A 1 9.69 9.75 -0.28
C MET A 1 8.90 9.47 -1.54
N ILE A 2 7.58 9.58 -1.48
CA ILE A 2 6.71 9.51 -2.67
C ILE A 2 6.27 10.92 -3.03
N ASN A 3 6.31 11.27 -4.33
CA ASN A 3 5.83 12.54 -4.84
C ASN A 3 4.95 12.32 -6.07
N ILE A 4 3.71 12.82 -6.03
CA ILE A 4 2.74 12.76 -7.12
C ILE A 4 2.32 14.18 -7.44
N GLU A 5 2.45 14.59 -8.72
CA GLU A 5 2.21 15.95 -9.18
C GLU A 5 1.34 15.96 -10.44
N ASN A 6 0.21 16.64 -10.35
CA ASN A 6 -0.75 16.89 -11.45
C ASN A 6 -1.13 15.62 -12.22
N LEU A 7 -1.21 14.48 -11.48
CA LEU A 7 -1.41 13.17 -12.07
C LEU A 7 -2.82 13.04 -12.64
N THR A 8 -2.90 12.86 -13.93
CA THR A 8 -4.16 12.68 -14.65
C THR A 8 -4.16 11.35 -15.39
N LYS A 9 -5.30 10.65 -15.34
CA LYS A 9 -5.52 9.39 -16.05
C LYS A 9 -6.87 9.37 -16.71
N THR A 10 -6.88 9.17 -18.01
CA THR A 10 -8.10 8.92 -18.78
C THR A 10 -8.10 7.50 -19.35
N ARG A 11 -9.28 6.91 -19.52
CA ARG A 11 -9.50 5.65 -20.23
C ARG A 11 -10.71 5.83 -21.15
N GLY A 12 -10.45 5.94 -22.45
CA GLY A 12 -11.45 6.39 -23.42
C GLY A 12 -11.97 7.78 -23.03
N ASN A 13 -13.28 7.94 -22.93
CA ASN A 13 -13.93 9.21 -22.56
C ASN A 13 -14.10 9.40 -21.04
N ARG A 14 -13.60 8.47 -20.22
CA ARG A 14 -13.72 8.56 -18.76
C ARG A 14 -12.43 9.03 -18.12
N THR A 15 -12.51 10.10 -17.34
CA THR A 15 -11.43 10.53 -16.45
C THR A 15 -11.47 9.67 -15.19
N ILE A 16 -10.34 9.04 -14.86
CA ILE A 16 -10.15 8.18 -13.67
C ILE A 16 -9.44 8.98 -12.57
N LEU A 17 -8.42 9.76 -12.94
CA LEU A 17 -7.70 10.68 -12.07
C LEU A 17 -7.66 12.04 -12.76
N ASP A 18 -7.85 13.09 -12.00
CA ASP A 18 -7.97 14.46 -12.47
C ASP A 18 -7.17 15.39 -11.55
N ASP A 19 -5.96 15.72 -11.99
CA ASP A 19 -5.04 16.64 -11.31
C ASP A 19 -4.69 16.23 -9.86
N VAL A 20 -4.39 14.94 -9.65
CA VAL A 20 -4.04 14.40 -8.33
C VAL A 20 -2.62 14.80 -7.96
N SER A 21 -2.47 15.51 -6.83
CA SER A 21 -1.17 15.92 -6.30
C SER A 21 -1.12 15.69 -4.79
N PHE A 22 -0.10 14.96 -4.33
CA PHE A 22 0.22 14.76 -2.91
C PHE A 22 1.61 14.16 -2.75
N HIS A 23 2.10 14.14 -1.51
CA HIS A 23 3.36 13.48 -1.15
C HIS A 23 3.19 12.61 0.09
N ALA A 24 4.03 11.55 0.18
CA ALA A 24 4.19 10.75 1.40
C ALA A 24 5.66 10.88 1.86
N ARG A 25 5.84 11.30 3.12
CA ARG A 25 7.13 11.66 3.69
C ARG A 25 7.86 10.46 4.27
N PRO A 26 9.21 10.48 4.31
CA PRO A 26 9.98 9.54 5.13
C PRO A 26 9.63 9.68 6.61
N GLY A 27 9.65 8.57 7.33
CA GLY A 27 9.34 8.54 8.76
C GLY A 27 7.84 8.60 9.08
N THR A 28 6.96 8.55 8.06
CA THR A 28 5.52 8.66 8.28
C THR A 28 4.73 7.53 7.60
N VAL A 29 3.56 7.24 8.17
CA VAL A 29 2.54 6.41 7.56
C VAL A 29 1.47 7.33 6.98
N THR A 30 1.32 7.33 5.65
CA THR A 30 0.30 8.10 4.93
C THR A 30 -0.87 7.19 4.56
N GLY A 31 -2.06 7.49 5.07
CA GLY A 31 -3.32 6.86 4.70
C GLY A 31 -3.91 7.48 3.44
N PHE A 32 -4.14 6.67 2.40
CA PHE A 32 -4.77 7.09 1.15
C PHE A 32 -6.21 6.60 1.11
N LEU A 33 -7.15 7.46 1.48
CA LEU A 33 -8.55 7.15 1.71
C LEU A 33 -9.42 7.56 0.53
N GLY A 34 -10.48 6.82 0.31
CA GLY A 34 -11.49 7.16 -0.71
C GLY A 34 -12.46 6.01 -0.94
N PRO A 35 -13.66 6.28 -1.45
CA PRO A 35 -14.62 5.23 -1.78
C PRO A 35 -14.10 4.31 -2.89
N ASN A 36 -14.80 3.19 -3.08
CA ASN A 36 -14.48 2.27 -4.16
C ASN A 36 -14.65 2.99 -5.52
N GLY A 37 -13.66 2.83 -6.39
CA GLY A 37 -13.64 3.50 -7.70
C GLY A 37 -13.17 4.96 -7.67
N ALA A 38 -12.77 5.52 -6.53
CA ALA A 38 -12.27 6.90 -6.42
C ALA A 38 -10.94 7.15 -7.13
N GLY A 39 -10.18 6.09 -7.48
CA GLY A 39 -8.90 6.23 -8.17
C GLY A 39 -7.69 5.72 -7.37
N LYS A 40 -7.84 5.25 -6.11
CA LYS A 40 -6.74 4.79 -5.25
C LYS A 40 -5.83 3.77 -5.95
N SER A 41 -6.34 2.62 -6.31
CA SER A 41 -5.54 1.56 -6.96
C SER A 41 -4.96 2.02 -8.31
N SER A 42 -5.67 2.89 -9.05
CA SER A 42 -5.13 3.46 -10.30
C SER A 42 -3.91 4.34 -10.04
N THR A 43 -3.94 5.15 -8.99
CA THR A 43 -2.81 5.98 -8.55
C THR A 43 -1.61 5.10 -8.16
N LEU A 44 -1.84 4.08 -7.31
CA LEU A 44 -0.78 3.15 -6.89
C LEU A 44 -0.18 2.37 -8.06
N ARG A 45 -1.01 1.93 -9.02
CA ARG A 45 -0.55 1.23 -10.22
C ARG A 45 0.30 2.13 -11.13
N ILE A 46 -0.03 3.41 -11.25
CA ILE A 46 0.78 4.37 -12.00
C ILE A 46 2.10 4.63 -11.27
N LEU A 47 2.07 4.82 -9.96
CA LEU A 47 3.27 5.03 -9.14
C LEU A 47 4.26 3.86 -9.28
N LEU A 48 3.75 2.62 -9.38
CA LEU A 48 4.54 1.40 -9.59
C LEU A 48 4.88 1.12 -11.07
N GLY A 49 4.53 2.02 -11.99
CA GLY A 49 4.81 1.86 -13.41
C GLY A 49 4.05 0.73 -14.12
N ILE A 50 3.01 0.16 -13.46
CA ILE A 50 2.15 -0.88 -14.04
C ILE A 50 1.20 -0.25 -15.07
N ASP A 51 0.66 0.93 -14.75
CA ASP A 51 -0.17 1.72 -15.66
C ASP A 51 0.54 3.04 -16.02
N ARG A 52 0.21 3.62 -17.18
CA ARG A 52 0.74 4.91 -17.62
C ARG A 52 -0.24 6.02 -17.28
N ALA A 53 0.26 7.14 -16.75
CA ALA A 53 -0.47 8.39 -16.66
C ALA A 53 -0.81 8.95 -18.05
N SER A 54 -1.87 9.75 -18.13
CA SER A 54 -2.13 10.59 -19.32
C SER A 54 -1.30 11.88 -19.26
N SER A 55 -1.11 12.44 -18.06
CA SER A 55 -0.21 13.57 -17.79
C SER A 55 0.18 13.58 -16.30
N GLY A 56 1.13 14.45 -15.93
CA GLY A 56 1.66 14.54 -14.58
C GLY A 56 2.74 13.51 -14.28
N THR A 57 3.21 13.48 -13.03
CA THR A 57 4.32 12.63 -12.60
C THR A 57 3.99 11.88 -11.32
N ALA A 58 4.59 10.68 -11.16
CA ALA A 58 4.54 9.88 -9.94
C ALA A 58 5.94 9.30 -9.72
N LEU A 59 6.59 9.72 -8.63
CA LEU A 59 8.00 9.49 -8.38
C LEU A 59 8.21 8.86 -7.00
N VAL A 60 9.21 7.97 -6.92
CA VAL A 60 9.79 7.47 -5.68
C VAL A 60 11.20 7.98 -5.61
N ASP A 61 11.54 8.72 -4.55
CA ASP A 61 12.84 9.36 -4.34
C ASP A 61 13.32 10.14 -5.58
N GLY A 62 12.39 10.90 -6.20
CA GLY A 62 12.64 11.74 -7.36
C GLY A 62 12.78 10.99 -8.68
N ARG A 63 12.53 9.67 -8.73
CA ARG A 63 12.65 8.83 -9.93
C ARG A 63 11.37 8.08 -10.23
N PRO A 64 10.97 7.91 -11.49
CA PRO A 64 9.93 6.95 -11.86
C PRO A 64 10.33 5.54 -11.45
N TYR A 65 9.38 4.74 -10.92
CA TYR A 65 9.63 3.37 -10.49
C TYR A 65 10.39 2.50 -11.53
N PRO A 66 10.06 2.54 -12.84
CA PRO A 66 10.79 1.75 -13.84
C PRO A 66 12.25 2.19 -14.07
N ALA A 67 12.63 3.38 -13.57
CA ALA A 67 14.00 3.91 -13.66
C ALA A 67 14.86 3.62 -12.41
N LEU A 68 14.29 2.94 -11.41
CA LEU A 68 15.02 2.51 -10.23
C LEU A 68 15.91 1.31 -10.55
N ASP A 69 17.15 1.36 -10.06
CA ASP A 69 18.02 0.18 -10.09
C ASP A 69 17.57 -0.80 -8.99
N ARG A 70 17.31 -2.06 -9.37
CA ARG A 70 16.76 -3.09 -8.47
C ARG A 70 15.57 -2.61 -7.65
N PRO A 71 14.41 -2.29 -8.28
CA PRO A 71 13.27 -1.63 -7.64
C PRO A 71 12.81 -2.27 -6.32
N ILE A 72 12.92 -3.59 -6.19
CA ILE A 72 12.50 -4.34 -4.98
C ILE A 72 13.30 -3.95 -3.71
N THR A 73 14.50 -3.36 -3.86
CA THR A 73 15.29 -2.88 -2.72
C THR A 73 14.95 -1.44 -2.33
N HIS A 74 14.17 -0.74 -3.14
CA HIS A 74 13.68 0.61 -2.88
C HIS A 74 12.22 0.61 -2.50
N VAL A 75 11.41 -0.22 -3.18
CA VAL A 75 9.96 -0.24 -3.02
C VAL A 75 9.46 -1.66 -2.80
N GLY A 76 8.81 -1.89 -1.68
CA GLY A 76 7.98 -3.06 -1.43
C GLY A 76 6.52 -2.73 -1.73
N SER A 77 5.85 -3.56 -2.50
CA SER A 77 4.45 -3.31 -2.84
C SER A 77 3.56 -4.52 -2.63
N LEU A 78 2.34 -4.25 -2.17
CA LEU A 78 1.24 -5.21 -2.09
C LEU A 78 0.03 -4.54 -2.75
N LEU A 79 -0.40 -5.07 -3.88
CA LEU A 79 -1.63 -4.63 -4.55
C LEU A 79 -2.71 -5.72 -4.41
N ASP A 80 -2.92 -6.52 -5.42
CA ASP A 80 -3.98 -7.54 -5.44
C ASP A 80 -3.50 -8.87 -4.81
N GLY A 81 -3.51 -8.96 -3.48
CA GLY A 81 -3.14 -10.19 -2.75
C GLY A 81 -1.67 -10.58 -2.91
N SER A 82 -1.34 -11.85 -2.70
CA SER A 82 0.05 -12.32 -2.69
C SER A 82 0.75 -12.36 -4.06
N GLY A 83 0.02 -12.27 -5.16
CA GLY A 83 0.57 -12.47 -6.51
C GLY A 83 1.21 -13.86 -6.75
N ALA A 84 1.13 -14.76 -5.77
CA ALA A 84 1.82 -16.05 -5.80
C ALA A 84 1.00 -17.11 -6.56
N HIS A 85 1.67 -17.89 -7.41
CA HIS A 85 1.02 -18.99 -8.09
C HIS A 85 0.56 -20.08 -7.09
N ARG A 86 -0.69 -20.52 -7.18
CA ARG A 86 -1.35 -21.44 -6.21
C ARG A 86 -0.63 -22.77 -6.01
N SER A 87 0.11 -23.27 -6.99
CA SER A 87 0.85 -24.53 -6.88
C SER A 87 2.19 -24.40 -6.16
N ARG A 88 2.74 -23.18 -6.01
CA ARG A 88 4.00 -22.96 -5.30
C ARG A 88 3.78 -22.98 -3.79
N THR A 89 4.81 -23.38 -3.04
CA THR A 89 4.84 -23.16 -1.59
C THR A 89 5.25 -21.70 -1.31
N ALA A 90 4.91 -21.17 -0.13
CA ALA A 90 5.30 -19.82 0.26
C ALA A 90 6.83 -19.62 0.15
N ARG A 91 7.61 -20.55 0.71
CA ARG A 91 9.08 -20.53 0.61
C ARG A 91 9.57 -20.50 -0.84
N ASN A 92 9.01 -21.34 -1.70
CA ASN A 92 9.43 -21.40 -3.11
C ASN A 92 9.04 -20.14 -3.88
N HIS A 93 7.90 -19.52 -3.55
CA HIS A 93 7.50 -18.23 -4.11
C HIS A 93 8.54 -17.14 -3.75
N LEU A 94 8.81 -16.96 -2.46
CA LEU A 94 9.78 -15.96 -1.99
C LEU A 94 11.20 -16.23 -2.50
N ALA A 95 11.62 -17.50 -2.54
CA ALA A 95 12.93 -17.87 -3.08
C ALA A 95 13.04 -17.59 -4.58
N TRP A 96 11.94 -17.74 -5.33
CA TRP A 96 11.89 -17.39 -6.76
C TRP A 96 12.01 -15.86 -6.95
N VAL A 97 11.22 -15.08 -6.23
CA VAL A 97 11.29 -13.60 -6.26
C VAL A 97 12.68 -13.12 -5.84
N GLY A 98 13.20 -13.67 -4.74
CA GLY A 98 14.53 -13.29 -4.24
C GLY A 98 15.65 -13.58 -5.25
N ARG A 99 15.64 -14.78 -5.86
CA ARG A 99 16.65 -15.16 -6.86
C ARG A 99 16.59 -14.26 -8.10
N SER A 100 15.39 -13.92 -8.57
CA SER A 100 15.21 -13.03 -9.73
C SER A 100 15.74 -11.62 -9.49
N ASN A 101 15.91 -11.23 -8.22
CA ASN A 101 16.34 -9.89 -7.82
C ASN A 101 17.68 -9.87 -7.06
N GLY A 102 18.43 -10.97 -7.07
CA GLY A 102 19.74 -11.05 -6.41
C GLY A 102 19.71 -11.00 -4.87
N ILE A 103 18.56 -11.33 -4.26
CA ILE A 103 18.38 -11.32 -2.80
C ILE A 103 18.86 -12.67 -2.24
N PRO A 104 19.65 -12.69 -1.16
CA PRO A 104 20.17 -13.91 -0.57
C PRO A 104 19.05 -14.80 0.00
N ARG A 105 19.27 -16.13 -0.08
CA ARG A 105 18.26 -17.10 0.33
C ARG A 105 17.93 -17.05 1.84
N SER A 106 18.88 -16.62 2.68
CA SER A 106 18.65 -16.43 4.12
C SER A 106 17.50 -15.44 4.38
N ARG A 107 17.34 -14.43 3.51
CA ARG A 107 16.27 -13.43 3.65
C ARG A 107 14.86 -14.02 3.57
N VAL A 108 14.71 -15.16 2.87
CA VAL A 108 13.41 -15.85 2.77
C VAL A 108 12.92 -16.34 4.13
N ASP A 109 13.80 -16.87 4.95
CA ASP A 109 13.43 -17.37 6.28
C ASP A 109 13.14 -16.21 7.23
N GLU A 110 13.94 -15.13 7.17
CA GLU A 110 13.71 -13.92 7.95
C GLU A 110 12.33 -13.31 7.68
N VAL A 111 11.92 -13.17 6.41
CA VAL A 111 10.61 -12.57 6.10
C VAL A 111 9.45 -13.51 6.42
N LEU A 112 9.61 -14.83 6.28
CA LEU A 112 8.60 -15.80 6.69
C LEU A 112 8.35 -15.75 8.20
N GLU A 113 9.40 -15.60 8.99
CA GLU A 113 9.32 -15.42 10.43
C GLU A 113 8.63 -14.10 10.79
N ALA A 114 9.08 -12.99 10.18
CA ALA A 114 8.53 -11.65 10.41
C ALA A 114 7.02 -11.56 10.16
N VAL A 115 6.50 -12.32 9.17
CA VAL A 115 5.05 -12.34 8.87
C VAL A 115 4.29 -13.49 9.53
N GLY A 116 4.95 -14.32 10.38
CA GLY A 116 4.33 -15.45 11.07
C GLY A 116 3.91 -16.60 10.15
N LEU A 117 4.67 -16.87 9.08
CA LEU A 117 4.40 -17.95 8.12
C LEU A 117 5.48 -19.06 8.13
N SER A 118 6.34 -19.13 9.16
CA SER A 118 7.41 -20.13 9.26
C SER A 118 6.88 -21.56 9.19
N ASP A 119 5.83 -21.88 9.95
CA ASP A 119 5.22 -23.22 9.98
C ASP A 119 4.50 -23.57 8.66
N ALA A 120 3.99 -22.54 7.96
CA ALA A 120 3.29 -22.69 6.68
C ALA A 120 4.23 -22.56 5.47
N ALA A 121 5.54 -22.38 5.66
CA ALA A 121 6.52 -22.11 4.61
C ALA A 121 6.50 -23.14 3.48
N ARG A 122 6.22 -24.43 3.80
CA ARG A 122 6.16 -25.55 2.85
C ARG A 122 4.73 -25.83 2.34
N THR A 123 3.74 -25.13 2.85
CA THR A 123 2.34 -25.26 2.40
C THR A 123 2.15 -24.56 1.05
N ARG A 124 1.39 -25.19 0.14
CA ARG A 124 1.05 -24.58 -1.15
C ARG A 124 0.11 -23.41 -0.96
N VAL A 125 0.38 -22.30 -1.66
CA VAL A 125 -0.41 -21.06 -1.59
C VAL A 125 -1.90 -21.29 -1.89
N GLY A 126 -2.23 -22.26 -2.74
CA GLY A 126 -3.63 -22.62 -3.02
C GLY A 126 -4.41 -23.17 -1.82
N ARG A 127 -3.75 -23.47 -0.70
CA ARG A 127 -4.35 -23.90 0.58
C ARG A 127 -4.35 -22.80 1.64
N PHE A 128 -3.86 -21.62 1.31
CA PHE A 128 -3.80 -20.51 2.26
C PHE A 128 -5.19 -19.94 2.51
N SER A 129 -5.44 -19.52 3.75
CA SER A 129 -6.53 -18.60 4.06
C SER A 129 -6.25 -17.24 3.41
N LEU A 130 -7.27 -16.36 3.33
CA LEU A 130 -7.09 -15.02 2.82
C LEU A 130 -6.01 -14.28 3.61
N GLY A 131 -6.05 -14.33 4.94
CA GLY A 131 -5.04 -13.71 5.81
C GLY A 131 -3.63 -14.28 5.62
N MET A 132 -3.47 -15.60 5.41
CA MET A 132 -2.16 -16.17 5.07
C MET A 132 -1.67 -15.68 3.70
N GLY A 133 -2.56 -15.52 2.73
CA GLY A 133 -2.23 -14.92 1.43
C GLY A 133 -1.76 -13.48 1.57
N GLN A 134 -2.45 -12.70 2.41
CA GLN A 134 -2.09 -11.32 2.70
C GLN A 134 -0.70 -11.21 3.37
N ARG A 135 -0.44 -12.05 4.38
CA ARG A 135 0.87 -12.13 5.04
C ARG A 135 1.99 -12.53 4.06
N LEU A 136 1.71 -13.42 3.10
CA LEU A 136 2.69 -13.77 2.06
C LEU A 136 2.96 -12.61 1.10
N GLY A 137 1.93 -11.83 0.74
CA GLY A 137 2.09 -10.60 -0.04
C GLY A 137 2.99 -9.58 0.68
N LEU A 138 2.75 -9.37 1.98
CA LEU A 138 3.60 -8.53 2.83
C LEU A 138 5.04 -9.07 2.93
N ALA A 139 5.23 -10.41 3.06
CA ALA A 139 6.56 -11.00 3.02
C ALA A 139 7.29 -10.72 1.71
N THR A 140 6.55 -10.75 0.59
CA THR A 140 7.11 -10.41 -0.73
C THR A 140 7.50 -8.93 -0.79
N ALA A 141 6.66 -8.03 -0.29
CA ALA A 141 6.95 -6.60 -0.20
C ALA A 141 8.21 -6.30 0.64
N LEU A 142 8.38 -7.02 1.76
CA LEU A 142 9.49 -6.83 2.69
C LEU A 142 10.80 -7.53 2.26
N LEU A 143 10.76 -8.36 1.23
CA LEU A 143 11.87 -9.25 0.86
C LEU A 143 13.16 -8.49 0.55
N GLY A 144 13.04 -7.36 -0.15
CA GLY A 144 14.17 -6.51 -0.56
C GLY A 144 14.69 -5.56 0.52
N LYS A 145 14.13 -5.53 1.72
CA LYS A 145 14.37 -4.49 2.75
C LYS A 145 14.17 -3.09 2.18
N PRO A 146 13.02 -2.81 1.56
CA PRO A 146 12.78 -1.53 0.89
C PRO A 146 12.67 -0.38 1.89
N ASP A 147 12.98 0.84 1.44
CA ASP A 147 12.76 2.07 2.21
C ASP A 147 11.31 2.60 2.06
N VAL A 148 10.60 2.17 1.02
CA VAL A 148 9.23 2.61 0.71
C VAL A 148 8.29 1.42 0.65
N LEU A 149 7.16 1.48 1.36
CA LEU A 149 6.08 0.48 1.29
C LEU A 149 4.84 1.10 0.65
N ILE A 150 4.30 0.46 -0.39
CA ILE A 150 3.07 0.84 -1.09
C ILE A 150 2.08 -0.32 -0.98
N LEU A 151 1.03 -0.13 -0.19
CA LEU A 151 0.12 -1.21 0.21
C LEU A 151 -1.32 -0.85 -0.15
N ASP A 152 -1.96 -1.66 -1.00
CA ASP A 152 -3.38 -1.51 -1.34
C ASP A 152 -4.21 -2.46 -0.47
N GLU A 153 -5.05 -1.88 0.40
CA GLU A 153 -5.95 -2.60 1.31
C GLU A 153 -5.25 -3.70 2.14
N PRO A 154 -4.12 -3.41 2.84
CA PRO A 154 -3.30 -4.45 3.46
C PRO A 154 -3.96 -5.17 4.64
N VAL A 155 -5.01 -4.60 5.23
CA VAL A 155 -5.78 -5.17 6.35
C VAL A 155 -6.80 -6.23 5.92
N ASN A 156 -7.14 -6.29 4.62
CA ASN A 156 -8.17 -7.19 4.13
C ASN A 156 -7.85 -8.66 4.42
N GLY A 157 -8.79 -9.33 5.09
CA GLY A 157 -8.68 -10.76 5.41
C GLY A 157 -7.76 -11.08 6.59
N LEU A 158 -7.21 -10.09 7.26
CA LEU A 158 -6.53 -10.27 8.54
C LEU A 158 -7.56 -10.35 9.68
N ASP A 159 -7.26 -11.16 10.66
CA ASP A 159 -7.97 -11.17 11.94
C ASP A 159 -7.51 -9.99 12.83
N PRO A 160 -8.18 -9.71 13.95
CA PRO A 160 -7.81 -8.59 14.82
C PRO A 160 -6.35 -8.65 15.32
N GLU A 161 -5.79 -9.85 15.50
CA GLU A 161 -4.39 -10.01 15.88
C GLU A 161 -3.46 -9.66 14.72
N GLY A 162 -3.81 -10.10 13.50
CA GLY A 162 -3.11 -9.76 12.28
C GLY A 162 -3.11 -8.27 11.98
N ILE A 163 -4.23 -7.57 12.25
CA ILE A 163 -4.30 -6.12 12.09
C ILE A 163 -3.35 -5.42 13.08
N ARG A 164 -3.37 -5.81 14.39
CA ARG A 164 -2.45 -5.26 15.39
C ARG A 164 -0.98 -5.51 15.05
N TRP A 165 -0.67 -6.72 14.54
CA TRP A 165 0.66 -7.04 14.05
C TRP A 165 1.06 -6.15 12.87
N LEU A 166 0.20 -5.98 11.87
CA LEU A 166 0.46 -5.12 10.71
C LEU A 166 0.72 -3.67 11.13
N ARG A 167 -0.11 -3.11 12.02
CA ARG A 167 0.09 -1.75 12.55
C ARG A 167 1.48 -1.58 13.16
N ARG A 168 1.90 -2.52 14.01
CA ARG A 168 3.23 -2.49 14.61
C ARG A 168 4.33 -2.55 13.54
N LEU A 169 4.21 -3.44 12.56
CA LEU A 169 5.15 -3.56 11.45
C LEU A 169 5.31 -2.25 10.68
N LEU A 170 4.20 -1.59 10.34
CA LEU A 170 4.22 -0.35 9.57
C LEU A 170 4.76 0.81 10.41
N ARG A 171 4.45 0.85 11.71
CA ARG A 171 5.00 1.86 12.61
C ARG A 171 6.52 1.69 12.76
N GLU A 172 7.00 0.47 13.03
CA GLU A 172 8.42 0.17 13.12
C GLU A 172 9.17 0.54 11.82
N HIS A 173 8.55 0.30 10.66
CA HIS A 173 9.12 0.68 9.38
C HIS A 173 9.23 2.21 9.23
N ALA A 174 8.20 2.95 9.60
CA ALA A 174 8.22 4.42 9.55
C ALA A 174 9.21 5.00 10.57
N ASP A 175 9.24 4.50 11.82
CA ASP A 175 10.15 4.94 12.87
C ASP A 175 11.63 4.71 12.51
N ALA A 176 11.91 3.70 11.68
CA ALA A 176 13.23 3.47 11.10
C ALA A 176 13.58 4.44 9.94
N GLY A 177 12.71 5.41 9.64
CA GLY A 177 12.88 6.40 8.57
C GLY A 177 12.27 6.01 7.23
N GLY A 178 11.58 4.86 7.16
CA GLY A 178 10.89 4.40 5.96
C GLY A 178 9.68 5.27 5.61
N THR A 179 9.20 5.14 4.38
CA THR A 179 7.97 5.78 3.89
C THR A 179 6.88 4.73 3.71
N VAL A 180 5.70 4.94 4.28
CA VAL A 180 4.55 4.05 4.07
C VAL A 180 3.42 4.82 3.41
N LEU A 181 2.91 4.29 2.30
CA LEU A 181 1.65 4.71 1.67
C LEU A 181 0.72 3.51 1.66
N LEU A 182 -0.37 3.59 2.40
CA LEU A 182 -1.37 2.53 2.43
C LEU A 182 -2.74 3.06 2.01
N SER A 183 -3.42 2.35 1.11
CA SER A 183 -4.83 2.59 0.84
C SER A 183 -5.71 1.79 1.80
N SER A 184 -6.83 2.35 2.20
CA SER A 184 -7.88 1.64 2.93
C SER A 184 -9.25 2.29 2.74
N HIS A 185 -10.28 1.49 3.00
CA HIS A 185 -11.65 1.96 3.17
C HIS A 185 -12.12 1.83 4.64
N LEU A 186 -11.28 1.28 5.53
CA LEU A 186 -11.54 1.10 6.96
C LEU A 186 -10.94 2.27 7.75
N MET A 187 -11.73 3.35 7.93
CA MET A 187 -11.29 4.62 8.52
C MET A 187 -10.75 4.44 9.95
N GLY A 188 -11.42 3.64 10.78
CA GLY A 188 -10.99 3.36 12.14
C GLY A 188 -9.59 2.75 12.21
N GLU A 189 -9.27 1.84 11.28
CA GLU A 189 -7.95 1.20 11.21
C GLU A 189 -6.85 2.20 10.79
N VAL A 190 -7.20 3.09 9.85
CA VAL A 190 -6.26 4.11 9.37
C VAL A 190 -6.01 5.17 10.43
N ALA A 191 -7.05 5.61 11.14
CA ALA A 191 -6.93 6.61 12.21
C ALA A 191 -5.95 6.19 13.33
N GLU A 192 -5.81 4.87 13.56
CA GLU A 192 -4.92 4.34 14.61
C GLU A 192 -3.46 4.16 14.15
N ILE A 193 -3.17 4.29 12.85
CA ILE A 193 -1.83 4.00 12.31
C ILE A 193 -1.23 5.14 11.51
N ALA A 194 -2.05 5.95 10.82
CA ALA A 194 -1.57 7.00 9.94
C ALA A 194 -1.14 8.26 10.71
N ASP A 195 -0.08 8.90 10.24
CA ASP A 195 0.34 10.23 10.64
C ASP A 195 -0.33 11.28 9.74
N ASP A 196 -0.34 11.00 8.44
CA ASP A 196 -0.89 11.87 7.41
C ASP A 196 -2.02 11.17 6.65
N LEU A 197 -2.96 11.96 6.15
CA LEU A 197 -4.07 11.49 5.32
C LEU A 197 -4.09 12.18 3.97
N VAL A 198 -4.51 11.45 2.96
CA VAL A 198 -4.85 11.93 1.63
C VAL A 198 -6.22 11.35 1.28
N VAL A 199 -7.21 12.20 1.09
CA VAL A 199 -8.58 11.78 0.77
C VAL A 199 -8.88 12.06 -0.70
N ILE A 200 -9.27 11.02 -1.43
CA ILE A 200 -9.61 11.10 -2.86
C ILE A 200 -11.07 10.72 -3.10
N THR A 201 -11.78 11.50 -3.89
CA THR A 201 -13.13 11.17 -4.39
C THR A 201 -13.28 11.63 -5.83
N GLY A 202 -13.99 10.85 -6.67
CA GLY A 202 -14.20 11.19 -8.07
C GLY A 202 -12.91 11.45 -8.87
N GLY A 203 -11.78 10.86 -8.47
CA GLY A 203 -10.48 11.05 -9.11
C GLY A 203 -9.74 12.33 -8.69
N ARG A 204 -10.22 13.10 -7.70
CA ARG A 204 -9.61 14.34 -7.21
C ARG A 204 -9.27 14.25 -5.72
N ILE A 205 -8.19 14.88 -5.30
CA ILE A 205 -7.87 15.04 -3.88
C ILE A 205 -8.80 16.11 -3.30
N VAL A 206 -9.47 15.75 -2.20
CA VAL A 206 -10.41 16.66 -1.50
C VAL A 206 -9.87 17.11 -0.15
N ALA A 207 -8.95 16.34 0.46
CA ALA A 207 -8.25 16.75 1.66
C ALA A 207 -6.85 16.09 1.74
N THR A 208 -5.91 16.80 2.36
CA THR A 208 -4.57 16.29 2.70
C THR A 208 -4.07 17.02 3.94
N GLY A 209 -3.38 16.31 4.82
CA GLY A 209 -2.83 16.85 6.05
C GLY A 209 -2.60 15.79 7.10
N SER A 210 -2.25 16.19 8.33
CA SER A 210 -2.21 15.25 9.46
C SER A 210 -3.59 14.67 9.77
N VAL A 211 -3.64 13.53 10.44
CA VAL A 211 -4.92 12.97 10.93
C VAL A 211 -5.69 14.03 11.72
N GLU A 212 -5.00 14.76 12.61
CA GLU A 212 -5.58 15.82 13.42
C GLU A 212 -6.16 16.97 12.58
N ASP A 213 -5.44 17.40 11.52
CA ASP A 213 -5.92 18.47 10.62
C ASP A 213 -7.17 18.06 9.86
N VAL A 214 -7.19 16.84 9.31
CA VAL A 214 -8.33 16.33 8.51
C VAL A 214 -9.55 16.05 9.38
N THR A 215 -9.36 15.64 10.65
CA THR A 215 -10.46 15.38 11.58
C THR A 215 -10.89 16.59 12.39
N ARG A 216 -10.24 17.75 12.21
CA ARG A 216 -10.56 18.96 12.97
C ARG A 216 -12.02 19.38 12.77
N GLY A 217 -12.79 19.42 13.87
CA GLY A 217 -14.20 19.77 13.86
C GLY A 217 -15.14 18.58 13.66
N TYR A 218 -14.62 17.38 13.53
CA TYR A 218 -15.40 16.14 13.43
C TYR A 218 -15.14 15.22 14.63
N PRO A 219 -16.14 14.47 15.10
CA PRO A 219 -15.97 13.52 16.22
C PRO A 219 -15.03 12.37 15.86
N THR A 220 -15.07 11.89 14.60
CA THR A 220 -14.27 10.76 14.13
C THR A 220 -13.73 11.02 12.70
N LEU A 221 -12.73 10.24 12.28
CA LEU A 221 -12.26 10.25 10.89
C LEU A 221 -13.37 9.80 9.93
N GLU A 222 -14.25 8.94 10.37
CA GLU A 222 -15.37 8.46 9.56
C GLU A 222 -16.36 9.61 9.25
N ASP A 223 -16.70 10.43 10.24
CA ASP A 223 -17.54 11.62 10.07
C ASP A 223 -16.90 12.63 9.11
N ALA A 224 -15.60 12.92 9.29
CA ALA A 224 -14.85 13.79 8.40
C ALA A 224 -14.84 13.26 6.96
N PHE A 225 -14.59 11.97 6.79
CA PHE A 225 -14.56 11.34 5.49
C PHE A 225 -15.92 11.42 4.77
N PHE A 226 -17.03 11.13 5.45
CA PHE A 226 -18.37 11.22 4.86
C PHE A 226 -18.70 12.64 4.40
N ASP A 227 -18.36 13.64 5.19
CA ASP A 227 -18.59 15.04 4.81
C ASP A 227 -17.73 15.45 3.61
N LEU A 228 -16.43 15.15 3.65
CA LEU A 228 -15.46 15.46 2.57
C LEU A 228 -15.78 14.76 1.24
N THR A 229 -16.40 13.58 1.29
CA THR A 229 -16.72 12.81 0.08
C THR A 229 -18.16 13.03 -0.41
N GLY A 230 -18.90 13.98 0.19
CA GLY A 230 -20.25 14.37 -0.23
C GLY A 230 -21.34 13.40 0.18
N GLY A 231 -21.15 12.66 1.30
CA GLY A 231 -22.22 11.84 1.88
C GLY A 231 -22.79 10.76 0.94
N THR A 232 -22.08 10.34 -0.10
CA THR A 232 -22.50 9.21 -0.95
C THR A 232 -22.17 7.88 -0.28
N GLY A 233 -22.63 7.74 0.96
CA GLY A 233 -22.71 6.48 1.67
C GLY A 233 -24.04 5.84 1.32
N ALA A 234 -23.98 4.78 0.56
CA ALA A 234 -24.97 3.71 0.36
C ALA A 234 -26.45 4.04 0.67
N ALA A 235 -27.25 4.18 -0.37
CA ALA A 235 -28.61 3.68 -0.35
C ALA A 235 -28.59 2.21 -0.79
#